data_dfa4c8013af23de7690a81519a85fb24
#
_entry.id   dfa4c8013af23de7690a81519a85fb24
#
_cell.length_a   1.000
_cell.length_b   1.000
_cell.length_c   1.000
_cell.angle_alpha   90.00
_cell.angle_beta   90.00
_cell.angle_gamma   90.00
#
_symmetry.space_group_name_H-M   'P 1'
#
loop_
_entity.id
_entity.type
_entity.pdbx_description
1 polymer ?
#
loop_
_entity_poly.entity_id
_entity_poly.type
_entity_poly.pdbx_seq_one_letter_code
_entity_poly.pdbx_strand_id
1 'polypeptide(L)'
;MTHWPADKVERRKINTIIPYARNSRTHSAEQVAQIAASIKEWGFTNPILIDVDGEIIAGHGRLLAAQKLGLDEVPCITAVGWSDAQKKAYVIADNKLALNAGWDDELLAIEFGELKDLDFDLSLTGFDPDELAKLLQEPENEGLTDEDDVPEAPEQPVTVEGDVWILGRHRLMCGDSTSIEHLERLCEGQLVDMWLTDPPYNVAYEGKTKDALTIKNDKMDDGGFRQFLTDAYTAADAVMKAGAVFYIWHADSEGYNFRGAAKDAGWTVRQCLIWKKQTMVMGRQDYHWKHEPCLYGWKDGAAHLWATDRKQTTILEFDRPFRNAEHPTMKPVELFEYQMLNNTKGSDLVLDSFAGSGTTVIACEKHGRQARLMELDPKYCDVIIKRWQDFTGQKAELEDGTSFDDASVKRV
;
A
#
# COMPACT_ATOMS: atom_id res chain seq x y z
N MET A 1 -6.95 -3.54 -55.46
CA MET A 1 -7.45 -2.25 -54.97
C MET A 1 -8.10 -2.51 -53.63
N THR A 2 -7.74 -1.72 -52.62
CA THR A 2 -8.38 -1.81 -51.28
C THR A 2 -9.82 -1.36 -51.45
N HIS A 3 -10.76 -2.22 -51.16
CA HIS A 3 -12.20 -1.87 -51.19
C HIS A 3 -12.56 -1.13 -49.89
N TRP A 4 -13.20 0.03 -50.00
CA TRP A 4 -13.69 0.84 -48.89
C TRP A 4 -15.20 0.69 -48.78
N PRO A 5 -15.69 -0.30 -47.98
CA PRO A 5 -17.13 -0.57 -47.91
C PRO A 5 -17.90 0.49 -47.07
N ALA A 6 -17.20 1.30 -46.30
CA ALA A 6 -17.77 2.29 -45.38
C ALA A 6 -16.89 3.54 -45.37
N ASP A 7 -17.34 4.60 -46.02
CA ASP A 7 -16.56 5.84 -46.23
C ASP A 7 -17.27 7.13 -45.75
N LYS A 8 -18.52 7.00 -45.27
CA LYS A 8 -19.33 8.15 -44.85
C LYS A 8 -19.99 7.92 -43.52
N VAL A 9 -19.88 8.88 -42.62
CA VAL A 9 -20.59 8.93 -41.33
C VAL A 9 -21.92 9.68 -41.52
N GLU A 10 -23.01 9.04 -41.14
CA GLU A 10 -24.34 9.65 -41.17
C GLU A 10 -25.02 9.53 -39.80
N ARG A 11 -25.82 10.55 -39.41
CA ARG A 11 -26.68 10.43 -38.24
C ARG A 11 -27.92 9.62 -38.56
N ARG A 12 -28.23 8.62 -37.72
CA ARG A 12 -29.40 7.79 -37.82
C ARG A 12 -30.20 7.82 -36.53
N LYS A 13 -31.53 7.84 -36.65
CA LYS A 13 -32.41 7.73 -35.50
C LYS A 13 -32.26 6.39 -34.84
N ILE A 14 -32.14 6.36 -33.51
CA ILE A 14 -31.92 5.11 -32.75
C ILE A 14 -32.99 4.05 -33.03
N ASN A 15 -34.23 4.47 -33.20
CA ASN A 15 -35.35 3.57 -33.50
C ASN A 15 -35.32 2.93 -34.90
N THR A 16 -34.43 3.37 -35.80
CA THR A 16 -34.23 2.80 -37.14
C THR A 16 -33.07 1.80 -37.18
N ILE A 17 -32.35 1.60 -36.05
CA ILE A 17 -31.22 0.71 -35.97
C ILE A 17 -31.67 -0.63 -35.40
N ILE A 18 -31.33 -1.72 -36.09
CA ILE A 18 -31.77 -3.08 -35.77
C ILE A 18 -30.60 -3.84 -35.11
N PRO A 19 -30.72 -4.21 -33.83
CA PRO A 19 -29.68 -5.04 -33.18
C PRO A 19 -29.59 -6.42 -33.87
N TYR A 20 -28.39 -6.92 -34.13
CA TYR A 20 -28.18 -8.24 -34.67
C TYR A 20 -28.62 -9.32 -33.68
N ALA A 21 -29.61 -10.11 -34.01
CA ALA A 21 -30.28 -11.07 -33.11
C ALA A 21 -29.33 -12.19 -32.60
N ARG A 22 -28.27 -12.50 -33.32
CA ARG A 22 -27.28 -13.55 -32.98
C ARG A 22 -25.96 -12.96 -32.48
N ASN A 23 -25.99 -11.78 -31.87
CA ASN A 23 -24.80 -11.22 -31.27
C ASN A 23 -24.32 -12.11 -30.09
N SER A 24 -23.14 -12.72 -30.26
CA SER A 24 -22.56 -13.60 -29.24
C SER A 24 -21.85 -12.85 -28.12
N ARG A 25 -21.62 -11.52 -28.25
CA ARG A 25 -21.03 -10.70 -27.23
C ARG A 25 -22.10 -10.13 -26.31
N THR A 26 -21.95 -10.43 -25.01
CA THR A 26 -22.78 -9.87 -23.93
C THR A 26 -22.20 -8.60 -23.40
N HIS A 27 -23.03 -7.67 -22.94
CA HIS A 27 -22.64 -6.43 -22.30
C HIS A 27 -23.26 -6.35 -20.92
N SER A 28 -22.44 -6.24 -19.87
CA SER A 28 -22.94 -6.03 -18.51
C SER A 28 -23.49 -4.62 -18.33
N ALA A 29 -24.30 -4.41 -17.30
CA ALA A 29 -24.85 -3.09 -16.98
C ALA A 29 -23.72 -2.08 -16.65
N GLU A 30 -22.63 -2.56 -16.02
CA GLU A 30 -21.44 -1.79 -15.69
C GLU A 30 -20.72 -1.37 -16.99
N GLN A 31 -20.48 -2.29 -17.91
CA GLN A 31 -19.82 -1.96 -19.18
C GLN A 31 -20.63 -0.96 -20.00
N VAL A 32 -21.96 -1.08 -20.04
CA VAL A 32 -22.82 -0.11 -20.70
C VAL A 32 -22.72 1.27 -20.03
N ALA A 33 -22.58 1.31 -18.69
CA ALA A 33 -22.40 2.55 -17.96
C ALA A 33 -21.04 3.21 -18.26
N GLN A 34 -19.97 2.43 -18.35
CA GLN A 34 -18.63 2.92 -18.74
C GLN A 34 -18.66 3.51 -20.17
N ILE A 35 -19.24 2.81 -21.13
CA ILE A 35 -19.39 3.33 -22.50
C ILE A 35 -20.23 4.62 -22.52
N ALA A 36 -21.29 4.71 -21.71
CA ALA A 36 -22.11 5.90 -21.61
C ALA A 36 -21.34 7.08 -21.00
N ALA A 37 -20.53 6.85 -19.97
CA ALA A 37 -19.66 7.86 -19.39
C ALA A 37 -18.62 8.36 -20.40
N SER A 38 -17.98 7.45 -21.15
CA SER A 38 -17.06 7.77 -22.23
C SER A 38 -17.72 8.62 -23.33
N ILE A 39 -18.94 8.28 -23.77
CA ILE A 39 -19.70 9.08 -24.77
C ILE A 39 -20.06 10.47 -24.21
N LYS A 40 -20.34 10.58 -22.92
CA LYS A 40 -20.66 11.86 -22.27
C LYS A 40 -19.44 12.78 -22.20
N GLU A 41 -18.27 12.24 -21.92
CA GLU A 41 -17.02 12.98 -21.76
C GLU A 41 -16.44 13.40 -23.13
N TRP A 42 -16.22 12.45 -24.02
CA TRP A 42 -15.53 12.68 -25.30
C TRP A 42 -16.45 12.81 -26.51
N GLY A 43 -17.74 12.67 -26.32
CA GLY A 43 -18.68 12.58 -27.44
C GLY A 43 -18.73 11.21 -28.09
N PHE A 44 -19.53 11.08 -29.12
CA PHE A 44 -19.69 9.82 -29.88
C PHE A 44 -18.58 9.71 -30.93
N THR A 45 -17.36 9.32 -30.54
CA THR A 45 -16.16 9.30 -31.38
C THR A 45 -16.12 8.15 -32.37
N ASN A 46 -16.66 6.97 -32.02
CA ASN A 46 -16.67 5.75 -32.82
C ASN A 46 -18.08 5.44 -33.35
N PRO A 47 -18.36 5.62 -34.64
CA PRO A 47 -19.69 5.36 -35.23
C PRO A 47 -20.10 3.88 -35.10
N ILE A 48 -21.40 3.63 -35.11
CA ILE A 48 -21.96 2.28 -35.20
C ILE A 48 -21.88 1.81 -36.65
N LEU A 49 -21.31 0.61 -36.89
CA LEU A 49 -21.28 0.02 -38.22
C LEU A 49 -22.56 -0.78 -38.43
N ILE A 50 -23.33 -0.39 -39.48
CA ILE A 50 -24.61 -1.03 -39.86
C ILE A 50 -24.51 -1.53 -41.29
N ASP A 51 -25.40 -2.40 -41.68
CA ASP A 51 -25.64 -2.75 -43.09
C ASP A 51 -26.65 -1.82 -43.76
N VAL A 52 -26.97 -2.13 -45.04
CA VAL A 52 -27.91 -1.34 -45.84
C VAL A 52 -29.35 -1.38 -45.31
N ASP A 53 -29.71 -2.39 -44.55
CA ASP A 53 -31.02 -2.58 -43.94
C ASP A 53 -31.09 -1.98 -42.52
N GLY A 54 -29.97 -1.46 -42.00
CA GLY A 54 -29.84 -0.85 -40.67
C GLY A 54 -29.52 -1.84 -39.56
N GLU A 55 -29.19 -3.11 -39.89
CA GLU A 55 -28.77 -4.10 -38.89
C GLU A 55 -27.33 -3.86 -38.45
N ILE A 56 -27.08 -3.96 -37.14
CA ILE A 56 -25.76 -3.68 -36.55
C ILE A 56 -24.76 -4.78 -36.88
N ILE A 57 -23.63 -4.41 -37.46
CA ILE A 57 -22.47 -5.25 -37.66
C ILE A 57 -21.48 -5.09 -36.49
N ALA A 58 -21.24 -3.84 -36.03
CA ALA A 58 -20.37 -3.56 -34.89
C ALA A 58 -20.90 -2.37 -34.10
N GLY A 59 -20.75 -2.40 -32.74
CA GLY A 59 -21.13 -1.30 -31.85
C GLY A 59 -22.42 -1.49 -31.05
N HIS A 60 -22.84 -2.72 -30.75
CA HIS A 60 -24.04 -3.03 -29.94
C HIS A 60 -23.97 -2.33 -28.56
N GLY A 61 -22.81 -2.38 -27.86
CA GLY A 61 -22.63 -1.69 -26.58
C GLY A 61 -22.81 -0.16 -26.69
N ARG A 62 -22.40 0.45 -27.82
CA ARG A 62 -22.57 1.88 -28.09
C ARG A 62 -24.05 2.25 -28.31
N LEU A 63 -24.84 1.38 -28.96
CA LEU A 63 -26.28 1.56 -29.06
C LEU A 63 -26.94 1.52 -27.67
N LEU A 64 -26.63 0.52 -26.85
CA LEU A 64 -27.14 0.41 -25.48
C LEU A 64 -26.80 1.62 -24.63
N ALA A 65 -25.57 2.12 -24.73
CA ALA A 65 -25.11 3.31 -24.02
C ALA A 65 -25.85 4.56 -24.50
N ALA A 66 -26.06 4.73 -25.82
CA ALA A 66 -26.83 5.83 -26.39
C ALA A 66 -28.31 5.82 -25.93
N GLN A 67 -28.91 4.64 -25.86
CA GLN A 67 -30.27 4.46 -25.30
C GLN A 67 -30.32 4.85 -23.82
N LYS A 68 -29.31 4.44 -23.03
CA LYS A 68 -29.18 4.82 -21.61
C LYS A 68 -29.03 6.32 -21.40
N LEU A 69 -28.35 7.01 -22.33
CA LEU A 69 -28.17 8.46 -22.33
C LEU A 69 -29.40 9.22 -22.86
N GLY A 70 -30.40 8.53 -23.41
CA GLY A 70 -31.59 9.16 -23.99
C GLY A 70 -31.31 9.92 -25.28
N LEU A 71 -30.31 9.51 -26.07
CA LEU A 71 -30.00 10.13 -27.35
C LEU A 71 -31.05 9.74 -28.40
N ASP A 72 -31.47 10.70 -29.25
CA ASP A 72 -32.41 10.46 -30.33
C ASP A 72 -31.74 9.88 -31.59
N GLU A 73 -30.48 10.27 -31.82
CA GLU A 73 -29.68 9.93 -33.00
C GLU A 73 -28.25 9.53 -32.60
N VAL A 74 -27.67 8.66 -33.42
CA VAL A 74 -26.28 8.23 -33.28
C VAL A 74 -25.55 8.27 -34.62
N PRO A 75 -24.22 8.49 -34.63
CA PRO A 75 -23.43 8.39 -35.87
C PRO A 75 -23.32 6.93 -36.31
N CYS A 76 -23.58 6.69 -37.58
CA CYS A 76 -23.48 5.37 -38.21
C CYS A 76 -22.62 5.41 -39.46
N ILE A 77 -21.97 4.30 -39.78
CA ILE A 77 -21.34 4.03 -41.06
C ILE A 77 -22.05 2.84 -41.66
N THR A 78 -22.42 2.96 -42.95
CA THR A 78 -23.12 1.85 -43.66
C THR A 78 -22.13 1.05 -44.48
N ALA A 79 -22.00 -0.26 -44.21
CA ALA A 79 -21.21 -1.18 -45.00
C ALA A 79 -21.99 -1.60 -46.25
N VAL A 80 -21.44 -1.29 -47.44
CA VAL A 80 -22.08 -1.57 -48.73
C VAL A 80 -21.31 -2.69 -49.44
N GLY A 81 -22.06 -3.60 -50.06
CA GLY A 81 -21.49 -4.65 -50.92
C GLY A 81 -20.96 -5.87 -50.19
N TRP A 82 -21.21 -6.00 -48.87
CA TRP A 82 -20.84 -7.20 -48.10
C TRP A 82 -21.89 -8.32 -48.25
N SER A 83 -21.42 -9.54 -48.45
CA SER A 83 -22.25 -10.74 -48.38
C SER A 83 -22.62 -11.04 -46.92
N ASP A 84 -23.67 -11.81 -46.69
CA ASP A 84 -24.08 -12.25 -45.35
C ASP A 84 -22.98 -13.03 -44.61
N ALA A 85 -22.17 -13.81 -45.32
CA ALA A 85 -21.03 -14.51 -44.76
C ALA A 85 -19.96 -13.52 -44.25
N GLN A 86 -19.66 -12.47 -45.01
CA GLN A 86 -18.71 -11.43 -44.60
C GLN A 86 -19.20 -10.64 -43.37
N LYS A 87 -20.47 -10.26 -43.34
CA LYS A 87 -21.06 -9.58 -42.16
C LYS A 87 -20.96 -10.45 -40.91
N LYS A 88 -21.37 -11.73 -40.98
CA LYS A 88 -21.27 -12.68 -39.84
C LYS A 88 -19.82 -12.87 -39.37
N ALA A 89 -18.91 -13.05 -40.31
CA ALA A 89 -17.50 -13.23 -39.97
C ALA A 89 -16.92 -11.97 -39.32
N TYR A 90 -17.28 -10.77 -39.80
CA TYR A 90 -16.80 -9.52 -39.25
C TYR A 90 -17.34 -9.25 -37.82
N VAL A 91 -18.61 -9.57 -37.53
CA VAL A 91 -19.16 -9.48 -36.16
C VAL A 91 -18.28 -10.25 -35.16
N ILE A 92 -17.78 -11.42 -35.59
CA ILE A 92 -16.89 -12.22 -34.70
C ILE A 92 -15.47 -11.62 -34.68
N ALA A 93 -14.91 -11.27 -35.84
CA ALA A 93 -13.54 -10.80 -35.99
C ALA A 93 -13.31 -9.47 -35.25
N ASP A 94 -14.18 -8.48 -35.38
CA ASP A 94 -14.11 -7.18 -34.71
C ASP A 94 -14.00 -7.34 -33.19
N ASN A 95 -14.81 -8.20 -32.62
CA ASN A 95 -14.77 -8.49 -31.19
C ASN A 95 -13.52 -9.27 -30.76
N LYS A 96 -13.08 -10.23 -31.57
CA LYS A 96 -11.93 -11.09 -31.21
C LYS A 96 -10.60 -10.38 -31.37
N LEU A 97 -10.42 -9.59 -32.43
CA LEU A 97 -9.18 -8.88 -32.69
C LEU A 97 -8.86 -7.84 -31.61
N ALA A 98 -9.88 -7.17 -31.08
CA ALA A 98 -9.69 -6.24 -29.96
C ALA A 98 -9.16 -6.94 -28.68
N LEU A 99 -9.53 -8.21 -28.46
CA LEU A 99 -9.06 -9.00 -27.30
C LEU A 99 -7.67 -9.60 -27.49
N ASN A 100 -7.10 -9.57 -28.70
CA ASN A 100 -5.76 -10.09 -28.96
C ASN A 100 -4.64 -9.05 -28.73
N ALA A 101 -5.01 -7.78 -28.54
CA ALA A 101 -4.07 -6.74 -28.12
C ALA A 101 -3.80 -6.83 -26.63
N GLY A 102 -2.59 -6.54 -26.21
CA GLY A 102 -2.21 -6.34 -24.80
C GLY A 102 -1.85 -4.89 -24.53
N TRP A 103 -1.47 -4.62 -23.30
CA TRP A 103 -0.94 -3.34 -22.85
C TRP A 103 0.55 -3.48 -22.57
N ASP A 104 1.29 -2.41 -22.77
CA ASP A 104 2.61 -2.21 -22.21
C ASP A 104 2.41 -1.58 -20.84
N ASP A 105 2.54 -2.38 -19.79
CA ASP A 105 2.16 -1.97 -18.42
C ASP A 105 3.08 -0.84 -17.91
N GLU A 106 4.34 -0.77 -18.33
CA GLU A 106 5.27 0.30 -17.95
C GLU A 106 4.85 1.64 -18.55
N LEU A 107 4.58 1.66 -19.86
CA LEU A 107 4.10 2.87 -20.51
C LEU A 107 2.73 3.28 -20.03
N LEU A 108 1.87 2.32 -19.76
CA LEU A 108 0.51 2.58 -19.26
C LEU A 108 0.53 3.19 -17.84
N ALA A 109 1.45 2.74 -16.98
CA ALA A 109 1.64 3.31 -15.65
C ALA A 109 2.10 4.77 -15.70
N ILE A 110 3.00 5.12 -16.65
CA ILE A 110 3.45 6.50 -16.87
C ILE A 110 2.26 7.38 -17.29
N GLU A 111 1.48 6.95 -18.30
CA GLU A 111 0.31 7.69 -18.79
C GLU A 111 -0.74 7.91 -17.69
N PHE A 112 -1.01 6.89 -16.87
CA PHE A 112 -1.93 7.04 -15.73
C PHE A 112 -1.37 7.94 -14.63
N GLY A 113 -0.05 7.93 -14.39
CA GLY A 113 0.62 8.86 -13.49
C GLY A 113 0.40 10.31 -13.94
N GLU A 114 0.66 10.61 -15.21
CA GLU A 114 0.46 11.94 -15.79
C GLU A 114 -1.02 12.39 -15.75
N LEU A 115 -1.97 11.48 -16.04
CA LEU A 115 -3.40 11.78 -15.94
C LEU A 115 -3.84 12.08 -14.51
N LYS A 116 -3.27 11.37 -13.53
CA LYS A 116 -3.51 11.61 -12.10
C LYS A 116 -2.99 12.98 -11.66
N ASP A 117 -1.82 13.38 -12.13
CA ASP A 117 -1.23 14.69 -11.84
C ASP A 117 -2.03 15.85 -12.47
N LEU A 118 -2.78 15.55 -13.52
CA LEU A 118 -3.72 16.49 -14.17
C LEU A 118 -5.13 16.47 -13.55
N ASP A 119 -5.33 15.80 -12.39
CA ASP A 119 -6.63 15.63 -11.73
C ASP A 119 -7.72 15.01 -12.64
N PHE A 120 -7.32 14.18 -13.62
CA PHE A 120 -8.26 13.52 -14.53
C PHE A 120 -8.92 12.31 -13.87
N ASP A 121 -10.22 12.12 -14.09
CA ASP A 121 -10.98 10.97 -13.58
C ASP A 121 -10.60 9.67 -14.32
N LEU A 122 -9.69 8.88 -13.74
CA LEU A 122 -9.18 7.65 -14.32
C LEU A 122 -10.27 6.57 -14.52
N SER A 123 -11.40 6.64 -13.82
CA SER A 123 -12.51 5.68 -13.99
C SER A 123 -13.12 5.74 -15.40
N LEU A 124 -12.92 6.84 -16.12
CA LEU A 124 -13.36 7.03 -17.51
C LEU A 124 -12.56 6.23 -18.52
N THR A 125 -11.35 5.76 -18.15
CA THR A 125 -10.47 4.99 -19.04
C THR A 125 -10.95 3.55 -19.27
N GLY A 126 -11.85 3.06 -18.43
CA GLY A 126 -12.42 1.72 -18.51
C GLY A 126 -11.67 0.65 -17.72
N PHE A 127 -10.55 1.00 -17.08
CA PHE A 127 -9.85 0.15 -16.10
C PHE A 127 -10.63 0.13 -14.79
N ASP A 128 -10.66 -1.02 -14.13
CA ASP A 128 -11.24 -1.09 -12.80
C ASP A 128 -10.26 -0.56 -11.72
N PRO A 129 -10.75 -0.23 -10.52
CA PRO A 129 -9.89 0.32 -9.46
C PRO A 129 -8.74 -0.61 -9.06
N ASP A 130 -8.91 -1.93 -9.13
CA ASP A 130 -7.87 -2.89 -8.75
C ASP A 130 -6.80 -3.00 -9.85
N GLU A 131 -7.19 -2.92 -11.13
CA GLU A 131 -6.28 -2.83 -12.27
C GLU A 131 -5.45 -1.54 -12.18
N LEU A 132 -6.08 -0.40 -11.93
CA LEU A 132 -5.40 0.89 -11.75
C LEU A 132 -4.45 0.87 -10.55
N ALA A 133 -4.86 0.27 -9.44
CA ALA A 133 -4.01 0.16 -8.25
C ALA A 133 -2.74 -0.67 -8.53
N LYS A 134 -2.84 -1.74 -9.31
CA LYS A 134 -1.68 -2.55 -9.71
C LYS A 134 -0.75 -1.81 -10.67
N LEU A 135 -1.31 -1.12 -11.67
CA LEU A 135 -0.52 -0.37 -12.65
C LEU A 135 0.19 0.84 -12.05
N LEU A 136 -0.42 1.47 -11.06
CA LEU A 136 0.15 2.63 -10.35
C LEU A 136 0.98 2.24 -9.12
N GLN A 137 1.16 0.95 -8.85
CA GLN A 137 2.13 0.52 -7.85
C GLN A 137 3.53 0.87 -8.35
N GLU A 138 4.27 1.62 -7.55
CA GLU A 138 5.69 1.80 -7.81
C GLU A 138 6.36 0.41 -7.84
N PRO A 139 7.30 0.18 -8.77
CA PRO A 139 8.04 -1.09 -8.80
C PRO A 139 8.71 -1.32 -7.44
N GLU A 140 8.68 -2.55 -6.96
CA GLU A 140 9.38 -2.93 -5.74
C GLU A 140 10.86 -2.57 -5.86
N ASN A 141 11.37 -1.83 -4.90
CA ASN A 141 12.80 -1.54 -4.81
C ASN A 141 13.49 -2.71 -4.12
N GLU A 142 14.12 -3.58 -4.89
CA GLU A 142 14.84 -4.75 -4.34
C GLU A 142 16.05 -4.35 -3.46
N GLY A 143 16.45 -3.08 -3.50
CA GLY A 143 17.61 -2.58 -2.74
C GLY A 143 18.96 -3.14 -3.22
N LEU A 144 20.02 -2.70 -2.55
CA LEU A 144 21.41 -3.10 -2.84
C LEU A 144 21.93 -4.20 -1.88
N THR A 145 21.22 -4.44 -0.78
CA THR A 145 21.57 -5.43 0.26
C THR A 145 20.37 -6.33 0.54
N ASP A 146 20.59 -7.44 1.26
CA ASP A 146 19.50 -8.27 1.80
C ASP A 146 18.62 -7.41 2.71
N GLU A 147 17.32 -7.49 2.54
CA GLU A 147 16.34 -6.67 3.27
C GLU A 147 16.38 -6.87 4.78
N ASP A 148 16.75 -8.06 5.22
CA ASP A 148 16.87 -8.43 6.64
C ASP A 148 18.28 -8.24 7.21
N ASP A 149 19.24 -7.77 6.43
CA ASP A 149 20.58 -7.43 6.94
C ASP A 149 20.50 -6.18 7.83
N VAL A 150 21.08 -6.30 9.04
CA VAL A 150 21.13 -5.22 10.03
C VAL A 150 22.57 -4.96 10.42
N PRO A 151 23.06 -3.70 10.27
CA PRO A 151 24.39 -3.33 10.71
C PRO A 151 24.58 -3.45 12.23
N GLU A 152 25.81 -3.68 12.67
CA GLU A 152 26.15 -3.65 14.11
C GLU A 152 25.94 -2.23 14.68
N ALA A 153 25.46 -2.17 15.93
CA ALA A 153 25.30 -0.90 16.64
C ALA A 153 26.69 -0.29 16.95
N PRO A 154 26.89 1.02 16.71
CA PRO A 154 28.17 1.67 16.97
C PRO A 154 28.44 1.76 18.47
N GLU A 155 29.73 1.75 18.85
CA GLU A 155 30.13 2.00 20.26
C GLU A 155 29.75 3.42 20.69
N GLN A 156 30.03 4.41 19.83
CA GLN A 156 29.67 5.82 20.02
C GLN A 156 28.70 6.25 18.92
N PRO A 157 27.49 6.70 19.28
CA PRO A 157 26.52 7.13 18.30
C PRO A 157 26.84 8.52 17.73
N VAL A 158 26.54 8.71 16.46
CA VAL A 158 26.57 10.02 15.77
C VAL A 158 25.30 10.81 16.10
N THR A 159 24.15 10.13 16.12
CA THR A 159 22.85 10.70 16.46
C THR A 159 22.80 11.13 17.93
N VAL A 160 22.12 12.22 18.21
CA VAL A 160 21.84 12.69 19.58
C VAL A 160 20.32 12.86 19.76
N GLU A 161 19.87 12.86 21.01
CA GLU A 161 18.45 13.07 21.34
C GLU A 161 17.94 14.39 20.73
N GLY A 162 16.77 14.34 20.09
CA GLY A 162 16.15 15.46 19.40
C GLY A 162 16.55 15.62 17.94
N ASP A 163 17.54 14.87 17.43
CA ASP A 163 17.87 14.87 16.00
C ASP A 163 16.69 14.30 15.17
N VAL A 164 16.45 14.93 14.03
CA VAL A 164 15.57 14.41 12.96
C VAL A 164 16.40 14.21 11.71
N TRP A 165 16.43 12.99 11.24
CA TRP A 165 17.12 12.57 10.03
C TRP A 165 16.14 12.39 8.88
N ILE A 166 16.50 12.89 7.71
CA ILE A 166 15.79 12.73 6.44
C ILE A 166 16.45 11.59 5.68
N LEU A 167 15.71 10.53 5.44
CA LEU A 167 16.13 9.33 4.70
C LEU A 167 15.32 9.28 3.38
N GLY A 168 15.72 10.08 2.38
CA GLY A 168 14.94 10.26 1.17
C GLY A 168 13.52 10.80 1.47
N ARG A 169 12.50 9.98 1.27
CA ARG A 169 11.10 10.31 1.59
C ARG A 169 10.71 10.03 3.05
N HIS A 170 11.55 9.37 3.82
CA HIS A 170 11.29 8.96 5.20
C HIS A 170 11.89 9.94 6.19
N ARG A 171 11.41 9.87 7.44
CA ARG A 171 11.96 10.65 8.56
C ARG A 171 12.19 9.75 9.76
N LEU A 172 13.29 9.95 10.43
CA LEU A 172 13.66 9.29 11.69
C LEU A 172 13.96 10.34 12.75
N MET A 173 13.29 10.25 13.89
CA MET A 173 13.59 11.11 15.05
C MET A 173 14.16 10.29 16.20
N CYS A 174 15.27 10.76 16.75
CA CYS A 174 15.76 10.26 18.04
C CYS A 174 14.95 10.93 19.16
N GLY A 175 13.99 10.22 19.75
CA GLY A 175 13.05 10.84 20.68
C GLY A 175 12.17 9.87 21.46
N ASP A 176 11.24 10.45 22.22
CA ASP A 176 10.33 9.73 23.09
C ASP A 176 8.98 9.51 22.40
N SER A 177 8.60 8.23 22.23
CA SER A 177 7.34 7.78 21.62
C SER A 177 6.09 8.12 22.46
N THR A 178 6.24 8.50 23.73
CA THR A 178 5.14 8.95 24.58
C THR A 178 4.84 10.45 24.45
N SER A 179 5.72 11.20 23.75
CA SER A 179 5.58 12.63 23.54
C SER A 179 4.80 12.96 22.27
N ILE A 180 3.63 13.57 22.44
CA ILE A 180 2.82 14.09 21.33
C ILE A 180 3.62 15.10 20.51
N GLU A 181 4.35 16.02 21.17
CA GLU A 181 5.16 17.04 20.49
C GLU A 181 6.22 16.42 19.58
N HIS A 182 6.90 15.35 20.02
CA HIS A 182 7.89 14.65 19.22
C HIS A 182 7.24 14.00 17.98
N LEU A 183 6.09 13.34 18.13
CA LEU A 183 5.38 12.73 17.00
C LEU A 183 4.83 13.77 16.03
N GLU A 184 4.29 14.90 16.51
CA GLU A 184 3.85 16.00 15.65
C GLU A 184 5.02 16.60 14.85
N ARG A 185 6.20 16.79 15.47
CA ARG A 185 7.41 17.23 14.79
C ARG A 185 7.90 16.21 13.76
N LEU A 186 7.91 14.92 14.11
CA LEU A 186 8.29 13.84 13.20
C LEU A 186 7.39 13.81 11.95
N CYS A 187 6.08 13.99 12.15
CA CYS A 187 5.06 13.94 11.09
C CYS A 187 4.89 15.27 10.34
N GLU A 188 5.53 16.36 10.76
CA GLU A 188 5.43 17.69 10.12
C GLU A 188 3.97 18.18 9.94
N GLY A 189 3.10 17.86 10.90
CA GLY A 189 1.67 18.19 10.84
C GLY A 189 0.86 17.34 9.86
N GLN A 190 1.46 16.36 9.21
CA GLN A 190 0.74 15.37 8.39
C GLN A 190 0.16 14.28 9.30
N LEU A 191 -1.01 13.79 8.94
CA LEU A 191 -1.61 12.66 9.64
C LEU A 191 -1.22 11.34 8.96
N VAL A 192 -0.92 10.31 9.76
CA VAL A 192 -0.49 9.01 9.27
C VAL A 192 -1.68 8.10 8.93
N ASP A 193 -1.49 7.22 7.95
CA ASP A 193 -2.47 6.27 7.46
C ASP A 193 -2.43 4.96 8.25
N MET A 194 -1.29 4.63 8.84
CA MET A 194 -1.07 3.40 9.59
C MET A 194 -0.08 3.62 10.74
N TRP A 195 -0.31 2.93 11.85
CA TRP A 195 0.65 2.71 12.91
C TRP A 195 1.02 1.23 13.00
N LEU A 196 2.24 0.88 12.60
CA LEU A 196 2.79 -0.47 12.61
C LEU A 196 4.01 -0.49 13.53
N THR A 197 3.94 -1.19 14.66
CA THR A 197 4.93 -0.99 15.71
C THR A 197 5.15 -2.19 16.61
N ASP A 198 6.36 -2.26 17.20
CA ASP A 198 6.83 -3.33 18.09
C ASP A 198 7.40 -2.74 19.40
N PRO A 199 6.55 -2.27 20.33
CA PRO A 199 6.99 -1.66 21.59
C PRO A 199 7.77 -2.63 22.48
N PRO A 200 8.55 -2.15 23.48
CA PRO A 200 9.14 -3.02 24.50
C PRO A 200 8.10 -3.90 25.18
N TYR A 201 8.46 -5.17 25.47
CA TYR A 201 7.52 -6.16 25.99
C TYR A 201 7.49 -6.28 27.50
N ASN A 202 8.28 -5.50 28.23
CA ASN A 202 8.43 -5.55 29.69
C ASN A 202 8.85 -6.92 30.23
N VAL A 203 9.62 -7.66 29.44
CA VAL A 203 10.09 -9.01 29.81
C VAL A 203 11.51 -9.04 30.38
N ALA A 204 12.07 -7.86 30.67
CA ALA A 204 13.43 -7.66 31.15
C ALA A 204 14.46 -8.41 30.26
N TYR A 205 14.39 -8.17 28.95
CA TYR A 205 15.25 -8.86 27.99
C TYR A 205 16.73 -8.52 28.24
N GLU A 206 17.52 -9.56 28.47
CA GLU A 206 18.98 -9.47 28.51
C GLU A 206 19.54 -10.27 27.33
N GLY A 207 20.20 -9.58 26.39
CA GLY A 207 20.87 -10.20 25.26
C GLY A 207 21.90 -11.23 25.72
N LYS A 208 21.95 -12.38 25.04
CA LYS A 208 22.93 -13.45 25.33
C LYS A 208 24.32 -13.19 24.72
N THR A 209 24.51 -12.04 24.05
CA THR A 209 25.79 -11.61 23.48
C THR A 209 26.68 -10.97 24.54
N LYS A 210 28.00 -10.88 24.29
CA LYS A 210 28.99 -10.35 25.23
C LYS A 210 28.68 -8.93 25.71
N ASP A 211 27.92 -8.15 24.93
CA ASP A 211 27.58 -6.75 25.18
C ASP A 211 26.22 -6.56 25.86
N ALA A 212 25.53 -7.68 26.23
CA ALA A 212 24.26 -7.71 27.00
C ALA A 212 23.34 -6.52 26.66
N LEU A 213 22.96 -6.36 25.37
CA LEU A 213 22.08 -5.29 24.91
C LEU A 213 20.78 -5.32 25.71
N THR A 214 20.50 -4.25 26.43
CA THR A 214 19.26 -4.07 27.20
C THR A 214 18.36 -3.10 26.45
N ILE A 215 17.06 -3.43 26.39
CA ILE A 215 16.06 -2.53 25.82
C ILE A 215 15.69 -1.50 26.88
N LYS A 216 15.80 -0.21 26.56
CA LYS A 216 15.33 0.86 27.46
C LYS A 216 13.83 0.68 27.71
N ASN A 217 13.36 0.88 28.93
CA ASN A 217 11.98 0.72 29.36
C ASN A 217 11.38 -0.71 29.35
N ASP A 218 12.23 -1.76 29.32
CA ASP A 218 11.77 -3.17 29.31
C ASP A 218 11.67 -3.79 30.73
N LYS A 219 11.68 -2.97 31.80
CA LYS A 219 11.52 -3.42 33.19
C LYS A 219 10.76 -2.40 34.02
N MET A 220 9.45 -2.49 34.01
CA MET A 220 8.54 -1.66 34.78
C MET A 220 7.60 -2.53 35.63
N ASP A 221 6.96 -1.96 36.67
CA ASP A 221 5.79 -2.60 37.26
C ASP A 221 4.59 -2.51 36.32
N ASP A 222 3.58 -3.36 36.54
CA ASP A 222 2.39 -3.46 35.67
C ASP A 222 1.67 -2.11 35.48
N GLY A 223 1.56 -1.31 36.53
CA GLY A 223 0.89 -0.02 36.47
C GLY A 223 1.66 1.00 35.64
N GLY A 224 2.97 1.08 35.87
CA GLY A 224 3.88 1.95 35.12
C GLY A 224 3.97 1.56 33.64
N PHE A 225 4.05 0.26 33.36
CA PHE A 225 4.10 -0.24 32.00
C PHE A 225 2.78 0.03 31.23
N ARG A 226 1.64 -0.21 31.86
CA ARG A 226 0.35 0.12 31.24
C ARG A 226 0.22 1.62 30.96
N GLN A 227 0.68 2.47 31.88
CA GLN A 227 0.66 3.92 31.67
C GLN A 227 1.58 4.31 30.50
N PHE A 228 2.80 3.79 30.46
CA PHE A 228 3.73 3.99 29.34
C PHE A 228 3.08 3.65 27.98
N LEU A 229 2.43 2.47 27.88
CA LEU A 229 1.73 2.08 26.66
C LEU A 229 0.57 3.02 26.35
N THR A 230 -0.21 3.43 27.37
CA THR A 230 -1.34 4.36 27.18
C THR A 230 -0.86 5.72 26.67
N ASP A 231 0.25 6.24 27.20
CA ASP A 231 0.84 7.50 26.74
C ASP A 231 1.31 7.41 25.31
N ALA A 232 2.02 6.31 24.94
CA ALA A 232 2.46 6.06 23.57
C ALA A 232 1.28 5.93 22.57
N TYR A 233 0.20 5.24 22.96
CA TYR A 233 -0.99 5.10 22.12
C TYR A 233 -1.73 6.42 21.95
N THR A 234 -1.79 7.21 23.01
CA THR A 234 -2.39 8.57 23.00
C THR A 234 -1.57 9.50 22.08
N ALA A 235 -0.25 9.40 22.15
CA ALA A 235 0.63 10.19 21.29
C ALA A 235 0.49 9.77 19.81
N ALA A 236 0.42 8.47 19.52
CA ALA A 236 0.16 7.98 18.17
C ALA A 236 -1.22 8.40 17.65
N ASP A 237 -2.27 8.32 18.50
CA ASP A 237 -3.63 8.76 18.15
C ASP A 237 -3.66 10.23 17.68
N ALA A 238 -2.89 11.10 18.31
CA ALA A 238 -2.86 12.52 17.98
C ALA A 238 -2.42 12.79 16.53
N VAL A 239 -1.58 11.91 15.96
CA VAL A 239 -1.06 12.04 14.58
C VAL A 239 -1.71 11.06 13.59
N MET A 240 -2.66 10.21 14.00
CA MET A 240 -3.36 9.27 13.13
C MET A 240 -4.62 9.88 12.51
N LYS A 241 -4.87 9.59 11.23
CA LYS A 241 -6.15 9.89 10.55
C LYS A 241 -7.29 9.08 11.17
N ALA A 242 -8.53 9.59 11.09
CA ALA A 242 -9.69 8.76 11.30
C ALA A 242 -9.70 7.61 10.27
N GLY A 243 -9.90 6.37 10.75
CA GLY A 243 -9.80 5.17 9.92
C GLY A 243 -8.36 4.63 9.75
N ALA A 244 -7.33 5.32 10.21
CA ALA A 244 -5.95 4.82 10.21
C ALA A 244 -5.85 3.52 11.02
N VAL A 245 -5.16 2.54 10.45
CA VAL A 245 -5.04 1.19 11.01
C VAL A 245 -3.87 1.10 11.98
N PHE A 246 -3.99 0.29 13.02
CA PHE A 246 -2.87 -0.04 13.89
C PHE A 246 -2.60 -1.55 13.93
N TYR A 247 -1.31 -1.88 13.95
CA TYR A 247 -0.74 -3.19 14.22
C TYR A 247 0.26 -3.07 15.35
N ILE A 248 -0.02 -3.70 16.49
CA ILE A 248 0.81 -3.60 17.69
C ILE A 248 1.25 -4.97 18.12
N TRP A 249 2.54 -5.26 17.93
CA TRP A 249 3.15 -6.51 18.35
C TRP A 249 3.36 -6.53 19.85
N HIS A 250 3.22 -7.69 20.49
CA HIS A 250 3.41 -7.81 21.93
C HIS A 250 3.77 -9.25 22.36
N ALA A 251 4.34 -9.39 23.56
CA ALA A 251 4.42 -10.69 24.21
C ALA A 251 3.03 -11.12 24.72
N ASP A 252 2.70 -12.41 24.61
CA ASP A 252 1.43 -12.95 25.11
C ASP A 252 1.28 -12.76 26.63
N SER A 253 2.36 -12.86 27.40
CA SER A 253 2.39 -12.62 28.86
C SER A 253 1.90 -11.21 29.25
N GLU A 254 2.12 -10.21 28.40
CA GLU A 254 1.75 -8.82 28.61
C GLU A 254 0.46 -8.40 27.90
N GLY A 255 -0.22 -9.34 27.26
CA GLY A 255 -1.44 -9.09 26.49
C GLY A 255 -2.53 -8.35 27.26
N TYR A 256 -2.60 -8.50 28.59
CA TYR A 256 -3.52 -7.75 29.46
C TYR A 256 -3.17 -6.24 29.47
N ASN A 257 -1.88 -5.88 29.62
CA ASN A 257 -1.43 -4.49 29.67
C ASN A 257 -1.61 -3.81 28.31
N PHE A 258 -1.22 -4.49 27.20
CA PHE A 258 -1.40 -3.98 25.85
C PHE A 258 -2.86 -3.72 25.48
N ARG A 259 -3.76 -4.68 25.74
CA ARG A 259 -5.21 -4.50 25.50
C ARG A 259 -5.82 -3.46 26.44
N GLY A 260 -5.34 -3.42 27.68
CA GLY A 260 -5.77 -2.44 28.68
C GLY A 260 -5.41 -1.03 28.25
N ALA A 261 -4.17 -0.79 27.83
CA ALA A 261 -3.69 0.51 27.33
C ALA A 261 -4.47 0.96 26.08
N ALA A 262 -4.75 0.04 25.13
CA ALA A 262 -5.56 0.35 23.96
C ALA A 262 -6.96 0.84 24.35
N LYS A 263 -7.61 0.19 25.34
CA LYS A 263 -8.89 0.62 25.87
C LYS A 263 -8.82 1.96 26.59
N ASP A 264 -7.77 2.19 27.38
CA ASP A 264 -7.57 3.44 28.12
C ASP A 264 -7.31 4.62 27.17
N ALA A 265 -6.64 4.38 26.05
CA ALA A 265 -6.49 5.34 24.96
C ALA A 265 -7.75 5.51 24.07
N GLY A 266 -8.85 4.83 24.40
CA GLY A 266 -10.11 4.92 23.66
C GLY A 266 -10.20 4.05 22.41
N TRP A 267 -9.26 3.15 22.19
CA TRP A 267 -9.22 2.32 20.99
C TRP A 267 -9.98 1.00 21.13
N THR A 268 -10.51 0.51 20.02
CA THR A 268 -11.14 -0.80 19.92
C THR A 268 -10.24 -1.77 19.18
N VAL A 269 -9.66 -2.73 19.90
CA VAL A 269 -8.97 -3.88 19.27
C VAL A 269 -10.02 -4.74 18.59
N ARG A 270 -9.89 -4.91 17.26
CA ARG A 270 -10.85 -5.66 16.43
C ARG A 270 -10.47 -7.14 16.31
N GLN A 271 -9.19 -7.44 16.12
CA GLN A 271 -8.67 -8.80 16.00
C GLN A 271 -7.31 -8.94 16.69
N CYS A 272 -6.92 -10.16 16.96
CA CYS A 272 -5.57 -10.54 17.36
C CYS A 272 -5.02 -11.45 16.27
N LEU A 273 -3.93 -11.01 15.64
CA LEU A 273 -3.19 -11.80 14.66
C LEU A 273 -2.09 -12.58 15.39
N ILE A 274 -1.70 -13.71 14.85
CA ILE A 274 -0.69 -14.58 15.44
C ILE A 274 0.39 -14.87 14.39
N TRP A 275 1.59 -14.34 14.58
CA TRP A 275 2.74 -14.78 13.80
C TRP A 275 3.21 -16.14 14.32
N LYS A 276 3.05 -17.17 13.50
CA LYS A 276 3.54 -18.52 13.77
C LYS A 276 4.98 -18.65 13.29
N LYS A 277 5.91 -18.74 14.22
CA LYS A 277 7.34 -18.89 13.92
C LYS A 277 7.67 -20.32 13.43
N GLN A 278 8.67 -20.45 12.54
CA GLN A 278 9.16 -21.77 12.11
C GLN A 278 9.84 -22.54 13.25
N THR A 279 10.52 -21.84 14.16
CA THR A 279 11.22 -22.44 15.30
C THR A 279 10.58 -22.05 16.64
N MET A 280 10.59 -22.96 17.60
CA MET A 280 10.16 -22.66 18.97
C MET A 280 11.26 -21.97 19.77
N VAL A 281 10.87 -21.16 20.75
CA VAL A 281 11.78 -20.61 21.75
C VAL A 281 11.77 -21.54 22.96
N MET A 282 12.90 -22.18 23.22
CA MET A 282 13.04 -23.04 24.40
C MET A 282 13.03 -22.22 25.69
N GLY A 283 12.18 -22.59 26.63
CA GLY A 283 12.04 -21.98 27.94
C GLY A 283 11.88 -23.04 29.03
N ARG A 284 11.65 -22.62 30.29
CA ARG A 284 11.39 -23.48 31.45
C ARG A 284 9.92 -23.87 31.62
N GLN A 285 9.06 -23.45 30.67
CA GLN A 285 7.63 -23.71 30.69
C GLN A 285 7.29 -25.04 30.04
N ASP A 286 6.12 -25.62 30.36
CA ASP A 286 5.65 -26.89 29.81
C ASP A 286 5.42 -26.81 28.28
N TYR A 287 4.93 -25.66 27.78
CA TYR A 287 4.76 -25.37 26.35
C TYR A 287 5.77 -24.32 25.89
N HIS A 288 6.52 -24.62 24.84
CA HIS A 288 7.46 -23.68 24.26
C HIS A 288 6.78 -22.68 23.33
N TRP A 289 7.13 -21.42 23.48
CA TRP A 289 6.60 -20.35 22.64
C TRP A 289 7.00 -20.56 21.18
N LYS A 290 6.01 -20.56 20.28
CA LYS A 290 6.19 -20.67 18.84
C LYS A 290 5.38 -19.61 18.09
N HIS A 291 4.93 -18.58 18.77
CA HIS A 291 4.14 -17.51 18.18
C HIS A 291 4.39 -16.18 18.88
N GLU A 292 4.02 -15.11 18.19
CA GLU A 292 3.86 -13.76 18.75
C GLU A 292 2.51 -13.20 18.33
N PRO A 293 1.75 -12.62 19.27
CA PRO A 293 0.48 -11.97 18.97
C PRO A 293 0.68 -10.51 18.53
N CYS A 294 -0.24 -10.04 17.67
CA CYS A 294 -0.33 -8.67 17.21
C CYS A 294 -1.77 -8.17 17.34
N LEU A 295 -1.97 -7.05 18.00
CA LEU A 295 -3.28 -6.39 18.07
C LEU A 295 -3.54 -5.64 16.76
N TYR A 296 -4.73 -5.83 16.21
CA TYR A 296 -5.20 -5.18 15.01
C TYR A 296 -6.49 -4.41 15.26
N GLY A 297 -6.57 -3.21 14.71
CA GLY A 297 -7.76 -2.36 14.74
C GLY A 297 -7.52 -1.07 13.95
N TRP A 298 -8.40 -0.11 14.13
CA TRP A 298 -8.30 1.20 13.49
C TRP A 298 -8.93 2.28 14.34
N LYS A 299 -8.47 3.52 14.16
CA LYS A 299 -9.00 4.71 14.80
C LYS A 299 -10.43 4.96 14.32
N ASP A 300 -11.35 5.15 15.27
CA ASP A 300 -12.76 5.43 14.98
C ASP A 300 -12.92 6.77 14.23
N GLY A 301 -14.06 6.96 13.55
CA GLY A 301 -14.43 8.20 12.86
C GLY A 301 -14.48 8.10 11.34
N ALA A 302 -13.85 7.09 10.73
CA ALA A 302 -13.95 6.77 9.29
C ALA A 302 -13.81 5.27 9.03
N ALA A 303 -14.13 4.85 7.81
CA ALA A 303 -13.83 3.49 7.35
C ALA A 303 -12.31 3.34 7.18
N HIS A 304 -11.78 2.18 7.59
CA HIS A 304 -10.39 1.84 7.31
C HIS A 304 -10.22 1.36 5.86
N LEU A 305 -9.02 1.57 5.33
CA LEU A 305 -8.64 1.00 4.04
C LEU A 305 -8.34 -0.51 4.20
N TRP A 306 -8.88 -1.31 3.29
CA TRP A 306 -8.45 -2.69 3.04
C TRP A 306 -8.10 -2.81 1.56
N ALA A 307 -6.81 -2.90 1.25
CA ALA A 307 -6.28 -2.77 -0.11
C ALA A 307 -6.16 -4.11 -0.85
N THR A 308 -6.30 -5.23 -0.15
CA THR A 308 -6.17 -6.58 -0.70
C THR A 308 -7.50 -7.35 -0.73
N ASP A 309 -7.47 -8.62 -1.13
CA ASP A 309 -8.64 -9.49 -1.12
C ASP A 309 -9.04 -9.91 0.33
N ARG A 310 -10.07 -10.76 0.47
CA ARG A 310 -10.58 -11.24 1.76
C ARG A 310 -10.18 -12.69 2.09
N LYS A 311 -9.01 -13.13 1.63
CA LYS A 311 -8.49 -14.49 1.90
C LYS A 311 -7.50 -14.52 3.06
N GLN A 312 -7.09 -13.36 3.59
CA GLN A 312 -6.18 -13.23 4.71
C GLN A 312 -6.77 -13.85 5.97
N THR A 313 -5.90 -14.47 6.76
CA THR A 313 -6.27 -15.15 8.00
C THR A 313 -5.58 -14.50 9.21
N THR A 314 -6.04 -14.84 10.40
CA THR A 314 -5.41 -14.35 11.65
C THR A 314 -4.11 -15.08 11.99
N ILE A 315 -3.72 -16.10 11.24
CA ILE A 315 -2.44 -16.80 11.40
C ILE A 315 -1.51 -16.36 10.27
N LEU A 316 -0.38 -15.77 10.65
CA LEU A 316 0.65 -15.27 9.77
C LEU A 316 1.83 -16.24 9.79
N GLU A 317 2.18 -16.80 8.64
CA GLU A 317 3.26 -17.79 8.49
C GLU A 317 4.39 -17.17 7.66
N PHE A 318 5.32 -16.53 8.33
CA PHE A 318 6.53 -15.94 7.75
C PHE A 318 7.76 -16.52 8.44
N ASP A 319 8.77 -16.86 7.65
CA ASP A 319 9.99 -17.42 8.18
C ASP A 319 10.87 -16.32 8.79
N ARG A 320 11.52 -16.63 9.89
CA ARG A 320 12.47 -15.73 10.51
C ARG A 320 13.81 -15.84 9.79
N PRO A 321 14.49 -14.72 9.45
CA PRO A 321 15.82 -14.75 8.87
C PRO A 321 16.82 -15.49 9.75
N PHE A 322 17.56 -16.44 9.16
CA PHE A 322 18.52 -17.27 9.91
C PHE A 322 19.84 -16.55 10.25
N ARG A 323 20.14 -15.42 9.56
CA ARG A 323 21.45 -14.77 9.62
C ARG A 323 21.68 -13.81 10.78
N ASN A 324 20.63 -13.35 11.47
CA ASN A 324 20.76 -12.35 12.54
C ASN A 324 20.78 -12.99 13.92
N ALA A 325 21.88 -13.68 14.26
CA ALA A 325 22.12 -14.17 15.63
C ALA A 325 22.26 -13.03 16.66
N GLU A 326 22.57 -11.82 16.21
CA GLU A 326 22.83 -10.62 17.04
C GLU A 326 21.58 -9.80 17.36
N HIS A 327 20.53 -9.91 16.55
CA HIS A 327 19.23 -9.25 16.78
C HIS A 327 18.09 -10.27 16.89
N PRO A 328 18.01 -11.02 18.00
CA PRO A 328 17.09 -12.14 18.15
C PRO A 328 15.59 -11.75 18.25
N THR A 329 15.26 -10.48 18.33
CA THR A 329 13.88 -9.96 18.46
C THR A 329 13.34 -9.33 17.18
N MET A 330 14.15 -9.19 16.13
CA MET A 330 13.74 -8.53 14.90
C MET A 330 12.63 -9.31 14.18
N LYS A 331 11.64 -8.57 13.67
CA LYS A 331 10.59 -9.08 12.78
C LYS A 331 11.12 -9.13 11.34
N PRO A 332 10.75 -10.15 10.53
CA PRO A 332 11.07 -10.18 9.09
C PRO A 332 10.46 -8.96 8.37
N VAL A 333 11.17 -8.42 7.39
CA VAL A 333 10.65 -7.33 6.55
C VAL A 333 9.37 -7.77 5.83
N GLU A 334 9.34 -8.97 5.25
CA GLU A 334 8.18 -9.57 4.57
C GLU A 334 6.90 -9.57 5.43
N LEU A 335 7.01 -9.78 6.75
CA LEU A 335 5.88 -9.74 7.67
C LEU A 335 5.28 -8.33 7.78
N PHE A 336 6.13 -7.30 7.84
CA PHE A 336 5.71 -5.90 7.91
C PHE A 336 5.17 -5.42 6.56
N GLU A 337 5.77 -5.83 5.46
CA GLU A 337 5.27 -5.61 4.10
C GLU A 337 3.86 -6.14 3.93
N TYR A 338 3.64 -7.40 4.31
CA TYR A 338 2.31 -8.01 4.23
C TYR A 338 1.25 -7.19 4.99
N GLN A 339 1.55 -6.76 6.22
CA GLN A 339 0.62 -5.95 7.01
C GLN A 339 0.40 -4.56 6.39
N MET A 340 1.46 -3.94 5.93
CA MET A 340 1.45 -2.62 5.30
C MET A 340 0.64 -2.64 3.99
N LEU A 341 0.87 -3.61 3.12
CA LEU A 341 0.18 -3.75 1.83
C LEU A 341 -1.32 -3.99 1.97
N ASN A 342 -1.76 -4.62 3.07
CA ASN A 342 -3.19 -4.84 3.33
C ASN A 342 -3.96 -3.53 3.59
N ASN A 343 -3.31 -2.49 4.12
CA ASN A 343 -4.02 -1.31 4.65
C ASN A 343 -3.44 0.03 4.20
N THR A 344 -2.49 0.03 3.23
CA THR A 344 -1.91 1.25 2.68
C THR A 344 -1.81 1.20 1.16
N LYS A 345 -1.69 2.38 0.55
CA LYS A 345 -1.37 2.59 -0.87
C LYS A 345 0.00 3.25 -1.01
N GLY A 346 0.48 3.36 -2.23
CA GLY A 346 1.69 4.14 -2.54
C GLY A 346 1.60 5.55 -1.98
N SER A 347 2.71 6.05 -1.47
CA SER A 347 2.86 7.35 -0.80
C SER A 347 2.14 7.53 0.55
N ASP A 348 1.40 6.54 1.05
CA ASP A 348 0.79 6.60 2.39
C ASP A 348 1.86 6.66 3.49
N LEU A 349 1.51 7.31 4.60
CA LEU A 349 2.38 7.51 5.76
C LEU A 349 2.22 6.38 6.76
N VAL A 350 3.33 5.69 7.07
CA VAL A 350 3.40 4.62 8.06
C VAL A 350 4.24 5.08 9.25
N LEU A 351 3.61 5.15 10.41
CA LEU A 351 4.28 5.47 11.67
C LEU A 351 4.79 4.17 12.33
N ASP A 352 6.03 4.19 12.77
CA ASP A 352 6.59 3.23 13.72
C ASP A 352 7.29 4.00 14.83
N SER A 353 6.64 4.06 15.98
CA SER A 353 7.15 4.84 17.12
C SER A 353 8.13 4.08 18.01
N PHE A 354 8.47 2.83 17.65
CA PHE A 354 9.47 1.98 18.31
C PHE A 354 10.29 1.26 17.24
N ALA A 355 11.01 2.05 16.43
CA ALA A 355 11.56 1.60 15.16
C ALA A 355 12.66 0.53 15.25
N GLY A 356 13.34 0.41 16.42
CA GLY A 356 14.34 -0.60 16.68
C GLY A 356 15.44 -0.63 15.62
N SER A 357 15.51 -1.72 14.85
CA SER A 357 16.49 -1.87 13.77
C SER A 357 16.04 -1.34 12.41
N GLY A 358 14.81 -0.75 12.30
CA GLY A 358 14.33 -0.11 11.08
C GLY A 358 13.66 -1.05 10.07
N THR A 359 13.03 -2.13 10.49
CA THR A 359 12.27 -3.03 9.60
C THR A 359 11.23 -2.26 8.79
N THR A 360 10.52 -1.32 9.43
CA THR A 360 9.47 -0.51 8.80
C THR A 360 9.99 0.40 7.69
N VAL A 361 11.19 0.99 7.83
CA VAL A 361 11.71 1.86 6.76
C VAL A 361 12.08 1.08 5.52
N ILE A 362 12.63 -0.13 5.67
CA ILE A 362 12.95 -0.98 4.53
C ILE A 362 11.67 -1.44 3.82
N ALA A 363 10.65 -1.89 4.56
CA ALA A 363 9.35 -2.23 3.99
C ALA A 363 8.71 -1.05 3.24
N CYS A 364 8.77 0.15 3.80
CA CYS A 364 8.26 1.37 3.15
C CYS A 364 9.04 1.74 1.90
N GLU A 365 10.38 1.64 1.93
CA GLU A 365 11.25 1.93 0.79
C GLU A 365 10.95 1.00 -0.38
N LYS A 366 10.82 -0.30 -0.12
CA LYS A 366 10.51 -1.32 -1.15
C LYS A 366 9.21 -1.04 -1.89
N HIS A 367 8.22 -0.53 -1.20
CA HIS A 367 6.85 -0.41 -1.73
C HIS A 367 6.35 1.04 -1.89
N GLY A 368 7.24 2.03 -1.93
CA GLY A 368 6.87 3.42 -2.20
C GLY A 368 6.03 4.09 -1.10
N ARG A 369 6.03 3.59 0.14
CA ARG A 369 5.40 4.24 1.29
C ARG A 369 6.38 5.20 1.95
N GLN A 370 5.89 6.04 2.86
CA GLN A 370 6.71 6.98 3.60
C GLN A 370 6.72 6.60 5.09
N ALA A 371 7.89 6.23 5.60
CA ALA A 371 8.04 5.92 7.03
C ALA A 371 8.21 7.19 7.86
N ARG A 372 7.58 7.19 9.03
CA ARG A 372 7.81 8.12 10.14
C ARG A 372 8.25 7.29 11.33
N LEU A 373 9.54 7.38 11.67
CA LEU A 373 10.21 6.50 12.63
C LEU A 373 10.60 7.25 13.88
N MET A 374 10.28 6.71 15.04
CA MET A 374 10.78 7.19 16.33
C MET A 374 11.61 6.09 16.98
N GLU A 375 12.79 6.44 17.46
CA GLU A 375 13.67 5.55 18.22
C GLU A 375 14.31 6.32 19.38
N LEU A 376 14.27 5.71 20.55
CA LEU A 376 14.78 6.36 21.78
C LEU A 376 16.30 6.25 21.91
N ASP A 377 16.90 5.17 21.40
CA ASP A 377 18.33 4.93 21.53
C ASP A 377 19.09 5.51 20.32
N PRO A 378 19.98 6.51 20.53
CA PRO A 378 20.79 7.07 19.46
C PRO A 378 21.59 6.03 18.66
N LYS A 379 22.04 4.95 19.29
CA LYS A 379 22.75 3.86 18.61
C LYS A 379 21.89 3.13 17.60
N TYR A 380 20.63 2.87 17.94
CA TYR A 380 19.69 2.26 17.03
C TYR A 380 19.24 3.23 15.93
N CYS A 381 19.18 4.54 16.21
CA CYS A 381 18.99 5.52 15.14
C CYS A 381 20.10 5.42 14.08
N ASP A 382 21.36 5.31 14.52
CA ASP A 382 22.49 5.13 13.60
C ASP A 382 22.43 3.79 12.84
N VAL A 383 21.94 2.72 13.47
CA VAL A 383 21.68 1.42 12.80
C VAL A 383 20.64 1.59 11.69
N ILE A 384 19.53 2.26 11.97
CA ILE A 384 18.45 2.52 10.98
C ILE A 384 19.01 3.33 9.79
N ILE A 385 19.75 4.42 10.07
CA ILE A 385 20.35 5.27 9.04
C ILE A 385 21.27 4.45 8.15
N LYS A 386 22.17 3.69 8.76
CA LYS A 386 23.16 2.90 8.04
C LYS A 386 22.50 1.80 7.20
N ARG A 387 21.52 1.09 7.78
CA ARG A 387 20.75 0.07 7.09
C ARG A 387 20.05 0.64 5.85
N TRP A 388 19.39 1.79 5.99
CA TRP A 388 18.73 2.44 4.88
C TRP A 388 19.72 2.94 3.81
N GLN A 389 20.86 3.52 4.21
CA GLN A 389 21.91 3.94 3.28
C GLN A 389 22.49 2.75 2.52
N ASP A 390 22.78 1.64 3.20
CA ASP A 390 23.31 0.42 2.59
C ASP A 390 22.29 -0.21 1.62
N PHE A 391 21.01 -0.18 1.97
CA PHE A 391 19.93 -0.71 1.15
C PHE A 391 19.68 0.14 -0.11
N THR A 392 19.70 1.47 0.01
CA THR A 392 19.31 2.39 -1.08
C THR A 392 20.49 2.96 -1.86
N GLY A 393 21.67 2.99 -1.29
CA GLY A 393 22.83 3.73 -1.82
C GLY A 393 22.72 5.26 -1.66
N GLN A 394 21.67 5.76 -1.02
CA GLN A 394 21.43 7.19 -0.80
C GLN A 394 22.07 7.64 0.53
N LYS A 395 22.16 8.96 0.74
CA LYS A 395 22.70 9.55 1.98
C LYS A 395 21.57 10.11 2.83
N ALA A 396 21.64 9.84 4.15
CA ALA A 396 20.77 10.46 5.13
C ALA A 396 21.32 11.83 5.54
N GLU A 397 20.44 12.78 5.81
CA GLU A 397 20.78 14.15 6.18
C GLU A 397 19.93 14.61 7.36
N LEU A 398 20.51 15.45 8.23
CA LEU A 398 19.76 16.19 9.24
C LEU A 398 18.83 17.23 8.58
N GLU A 399 17.86 17.76 9.33
CA GLU A 399 16.97 18.84 8.84
C GLU A 399 17.73 20.09 8.36
N ASP A 400 18.97 20.31 8.79
CA ASP A 400 19.83 21.42 8.34
C ASP A 400 20.66 21.10 7.09
N GLY A 401 20.50 19.90 6.51
CA GLY A 401 21.24 19.42 5.34
C GLY A 401 22.62 18.83 5.66
N THR A 402 23.00 18.68 6.94
CA THR A 402 24.26 18.00 7.31
C THR A 402 24.14 16.51 7.05
N SER A 403 24.99 15.93 6.19
CA SER A 403 24.98 14.49 5.93
C SER A 403 25.41 13.68 7.15
N PHE A 404 24.99 12.40 7.21
CA PHE A 404 25.39 11.49 8.30
C PHE A 404 26.92 11.35 8.39
N ASP A 405 27.61 11.29 7.24
CA ASP A 405 29.06 11.21 7.18
C ASP A 405 29.72 12.47 7.77
N ASP A 406 29.22 13.68 7.42
CA ASP A 406 29.77 14.95 7.97
C ASP A 406 29.46 15.11 9.45
N ALA A 407 28.30 14.67 9.91
CA ALA A 407 27.94 14.67 11.33
C ALA A 407 28.86 13.71 12.12
N SER A 408 29.16 12.54 11.56
CA SER A 408 30.11 11.58 12.14
C SER A 408 31.48 12.18 12.37
N VAL A 409 32.03 12.92 11.41
CA VAL A 409 33.35 13.59 11.57
C VAL A 409 33.32 14.68 12.62
N LYS A 410 32.17 15.34 12.82
CA LYS A 410 32.06 16.45 13.78
C LYS A 410 31.79 16.03 15.23
N ARG A 411 31.09 14.89 15.41
CA ARG A 411 30.52 14.49 16.70
C ARG A 411 31.25 13.30 17.37
N VAL A 412 31.98 12.50 16.59
CA VAL A 412 32.75 11.32 17.01
C VAL A 412 34.23 11.55 16.74
#